data_7e4f85879114c268af4b0a82769a97c6
#
_entry.id   7e4f85879114c268af4b0a82769a97c6
#
_cell.length_a   1.000
_cell.length_b   1.000
_cell.length_c   1.000
_cell.angle_alpha   90.00
_cell.angle_beta   90.00
_cell.angle_gamma   90.00
#
_symmetry.space_group_name_H-M   'P 1'
#
loop_
_entity.id
_entity.type
_entity.pdbx_description
1 polymer ?
#
loop_
_entity_poly.entity_id
_entity_poly.type
_entity_poly.pdbx_seq_one_letter_code
_entity_poly.pdbx_strand_id
1 'polypeptide(L)'
;MKQILIVEDDNLLNKTLTYNLELDGYTITSVLNARTAAESLKTNIFNLVLLDINLPDGNGYDLCRLIKPEHPDTVVIFLTANNQESDQIRGYEAGAVDYITKP
;
A
#
# COMPACT_ATOMS: atom_id res chain seq x y z
N MET A 1 9.55 1.70 -16.55
CA MET A 1 8.94 2.55 -15.52
C MET A 1 8.60 1.74 -14.29
N LYS A 2 8.69 2.34 -13.13
CA LYS A 2 8.35 1.65 -11.89
C LYS A 2 6.85 1.57 -11.71
N GLN A 3 6.39 0.41 -11.26
CA GLN A 3 4.98 0.09 -11.01
C GLN A 3 4.66 0.27 -9.54
N ILE A 4 3.65 1.07 -9.25
CA ILE A 4 3.21 1.32 -7.86
C ILE A 4 1.75 0.93 -7.74
N LEU A 5 1.44 0.16 -6.69
CA LEU A 5 0.06 -0.13 -6.29
C LEU A 5 -0.32 0.76 -5.12
N ILE A 6 -1.44 1.46 -5.23
CA ILE A 6 -1.99 2.27 -4.14
C ILE A 6 -3.26 1.60 -3.64
N VAL A 7 -3.30 1.28 -2.35
CA VAL A 7 -4.45 0.66 -1.68
C VAL A 7 -4.96 1.63 -0.62
N GLU A 8 -5.97 2.41 -0.96
CA GLU A 8 -6.51 3.47 -0.12
C GLU A 8 -8.00 3.65 -0.41
N ASP A 9 -8.85 3.55 0.63
CA ASP A 9 -10.29 3.63 0.48
C ASP A 9 -10.85 5.06 0.40
N ASP A 10 -10.08 6.06 0.83
CA ASP A 10 -10.46 7.45 0.66
C ASP A 10 -10.24 7.86 -0.80
N ASN A 11 -11.33 8.11 -1.52
CA ASN A 11 -11.27 8.42 -2.95
C ASN A 11 -10.44 9.65 -3.26
N LEU A 12 -10.55 10.70 -2.46
CA LEU A 12 -9.82 11.94 -2.72
C LEU A 12 -8.32 11.73 -2.52
N LEU A 13 -7.94 11.12 -1.41
CA LEU A 13 -6.53 10.84 -1.15
C LEU A 13 -5.94 9.89 -2.19
N ASN A 14 -6.69 8.85 -2.56
CA ASN A 14 -6.27 7.90 -3.60
C ASN A 14 -5.99 8.62 -4.92
N LYS A 15 -6.91 9.46 -5.37
CA LYS A 15 -6.75 10.22 -6.60
C LYS A 15 -5.61 11.21 -6.53
N THR A 16 -5.43 11.87 -5.40
CA THR A 16 -4.36 12.86 -5.20
C THR A 16 -2.99 12.18 -5.28
N LEU A 17 -2.82 11.05 -4.59
CA LEU A 17 -1.57 10.30 -4.65
C LEU A 17 -1.29 9.78 -6.06
N THR A 18 -2.31 9.24 -6.71
CA THR A 18 -2.19 8.74 -8.09
C THR A 18 -1.72 9.83 -9.02
N TYR A 19 -2.37 10.98 -8.98
CA TYR A 19 -2.05 12.11 -9.84
C TYR A 19 -0.60 12.57 -9.64
N ASN A 20 -0.21 12.79 -8.39
CA ASN A 20 1.12 13.30 -8.08
C ASN A 20 2.22 12.32 -8.49
N LEU A 21 2.02 11.03 -8.26
CA LEU A 21 3.02 10.03 -8.61
C LEU A 21 3.09 9.79 -10.11
N GLU A 22 1.97 9.88 -10.82
CA GLU A 22 1.99 9.81 -12.28
C GLU A 22 2.74 10.99 -12.91
N LEU A 23 2.61 12.18 -12.31
CA LEU A 23 3.39 13.34 -12.75
C LEU A 23 4.89 13.10 -12.62
N ASP A 24 5.30 12.34 -11.63
CA ASP A 24 6.71 12.00 -11.42
C ASP A 24 7.20 10.84 -12.29
N GLY A 25 6.34 10.30 -13.15
CA GLY A 25 6.72 9.29 -14.14
C GLY A 25 6.46 7.85 -13.71
N TYR A 26 5.79 7.60 -12.59
CA TYR A 26 5.45 6.25 -12.16
C TYR A 26 4.18 5.76 -12.85
N THR A 27 4.10 4.44 -13.04
CA THR A 27 2.88 3.79 -13.52
C THR A 27 2.07 3.34 -12.31
N ILE A 28 0.84 3.83 -12.18
CA ILE A 28 0.04 3.63 -10.98
C ILE A 28 -1.15 2.71 -11.28
N THR A 29 -1.33 1.73 -10.40
CA THR A 29 -2.58 0.97 -10.25
C THR A 29 -3.16 1.37 -8.91
N SER A 30 -4.39 1.87 -8.87
CA SER A 30 -5.02 2.28 -7.62
C SER A 30 -6.28 1.48 -7.38
N VAL A 31 -6.42 1.00 -6.14
CA VAL A 31 -7.57 0.21 -5.71
C VAL A 31 -8.06 0.73 -4.36
N LEU A 32 -9.29 0.39 -4.01
CA LEU A 32 -9.96 0.96 -2.85
C LEU A 32 -10.11 -0.01 -1.68
N ASN A 33 -9.75 -1.28 -1.86
CA ASN A 33 -9.96 -2.30 -0.82
C ASN A 33 -8.93 -3.44 -0.95
N ALA A 34 -8.92 -4.31 0.06
CA ALA A 34 -7.96 -5.41 0.12
C ALA A 34 -8.20 -6.47 -0.96
N ARG A 35 -9.46 -6.76 -1.29
CA ARG A 35 -9.79 -7.77 -2.29
C ARG A 35 -9.26 -7.41 -3.66
N THR A 36 -9.50 -6.19 -4.12
CA THR A 36 -9.01 -5.75 -5.42
C THR A 36 -7.49 -5.63 -5.44
N ALA A 37 -6.89 -5.28 -4.31
CA ALA A 37 -5.43 -5.29 -4.18
C ALA A 37 -4.86 -6.70 -4.37
N ALA A 38 -5.46 -7.68 -3.71
CA ALA A 38 -5.02 -9.08 -3.83
C ALA A 38 -5.16 -9.59 -5.27
N GLU A 39 -6.24 -9.23 -5.95
CA GLU A 39 -6.44 -9.59 -7.35
C GLU A 39 -5.37 -8.98 -8.26
N SER A 40 -5.03 -7.71 -8.04
CA SER A 40 -3.99 -7.03 -8.81
C SER A 40 -2.63 -7.69 -8.63
N LEU A 41 -2.34 -8.14 -7.41
CA LEU A 41 -1.07 -8.78 -7.08
C LEU A 41 -0.92 -10.19 -7.69
N LYS A 42 -2.01 -10.83 -8.06
CA LYS A 42 -1.96 -12.14 -8.74
C LYS A 42 -1.41 -12.05 -10.16
N THR A 43 -1.65 -10.92 -10.82
CA THR A 43 -1.35 -10.76 -12.25
C THR A 43 -0.25 -9.74 -12.54
N ASN A 44 0.18 -8.99 -11.54
CA ASN A 44 1.17 -7.93 -11.72
C ASN A 44 2.23 -7.99 -10.63
N ILE A 45 3.43 -7.53 -10.98
CA ILE A 45 4.52 -7.34 -10.04
C ILE A 45 4.72 -5.84 -9.85
N PHE A 46 4.64 -5.39 -8.60
CA PHE A 46 4.82 -3.98 -8.26
C PHE A 46 6.17 -3.76 -7.59
N ASN A 47 6.79 -2.63 -7.86
CA ASN A 47 8.01 -2.23 -7.18
C ASN A 47 7.70 -1.71 -5.76
N LEU A 48 6.55 -1.06 -5.61
CA LEU A 48 6.14 -0.44 -4.36
C LEU A 48 4.63 -0.60 -4.18
N VAL A 49 4.21 -0.85 -2.94
CA VAL A 49 2.80 -0.83 -2.53
C VAL A 49 2.65 0.22 -1.43
N LEU A 50 1.82 1.23 -1.68
CA LEU A 50 1.36 2.16 -0.65
C LEU A 50 0.05 1.62 -0.10
N LEU A 51 0.02 1.29 1.16
CA LEU A 51 -1.02 0.44 1.75
C LEU A 51 -1.61 1.08 2.99
N ASP A 52 -2.90 1.40 2.94
CA ASP A 52 -3.63 1.87 4.11
C ASP A 52 -3.77 0.72 5.11
N ILE A 53 -3.69 1.05 6.39
CA ILE A 53 -3.83 0.08 7.47
C ILE A 53 -5.29 -0.35 7.61
N ASN A 54 -6.22 0.62 7.60
CA ASN A 54 -7.64 0.34 7.80
C ASN A 54 -8.37 0.35 6.45
N LEU A 55 -8.72 -0.84 5.99
CA LEU A 55 -9.44 -1.01 4.73
C LEU A 55 -10.86 -1.49 5.02
N PRO A 56 -11.84 -1.21 4.13
CA PRO A 56 -13.24 -1.55 4.38
C PRO A 56 -13.48 -3.05 4.52
N ASP A 57 -12.64 -3.87 3.89
CA ASP A 57 -12.79 -5.33 3.86
C ASP A 57 -11.61 -6.06 4.49
N GLY A 58 -10.80 -5.36 5.27
CA GLY A 58 -9.67 -6.01 5.91
C GLY A 58 -8.68 -5.05 6.53
N ASN A 59 -7.50 -5.55 6.76
CA ASN A 59 -6.46 -4.87 7.51
C ASN A 59 -5.18 -4.91 6.69
N GLY A 60 -4.52 -3.76 6.57
CA GLY A 60 -3.31 -3.63 5.78
C GLY A 60 -2.15 -4.49 6.26
N TYR A 61 -2.05 -4.74 7.56
CA TYR A 61 -1.00 -5.60 8.08
C TYR A 61 -1.13 -7.02 7.55
N ASP A 62 -2.36 -7.55 7.54
CA ASP A 62 -2.62 -8.90 7.03
C ASP A 62 -2.31 -8.99 5.53
N LEU A 63 -2.69 -7.97 4.77
CA LEU A 63 -2.37 -7.94 3.35
C LEU A 63 -0.86 -7.90 3.11
N CYS A 64 -0.12 -7.13 3.91
CA CYS A 64 1.34 -7.07 3.82
C CYS A 64 1.97 -8.44 4.07
N ARG A 65 1.47 -9.17 5.07
CA ARG A 65 1.95 -10.54 5.36
C ARG A 65 1.70 -11.51 4.20
N LEU A 66 0.64 -11.29 3.42
CA LEU A 66 0.36 -12.09 2.23
C LEU A 66 1.25 -11.70 1.06
N ILE A 67 1.58 -10.42 0.94
CA ILE A 67 2.40 -9.89 -0.16
C ILE A 67 3.85 -10.39 -0.06
N LYS A 68 4.46 -10.22 1.10
CA LYS A 68 5.92 -10.37 1.23
C LYS A 68 6.47 -11.76 0.87
N PRO A 69 5.84 -12.87 1.25
CA PRO A 69 6.35 -14.19 0.87
C PRO A 69 6.36 -14.45 -0.64
N GLU A 70 5.37 -13.95 -1.36
CA GLU A 70 5.25 -14.16 -2.81
C GLU A 70 5.92 -13.06 -3.63
N HIS A 71 6.10 -11.89 -3.04
CA HIS A 71 6.69 -10.73 -3.69
C HIS A 71 7.80 -10.14 -2.82
N PRO A 72 8.89 -10.89 -2.58
CA PRO A 72 9.93 -10.46 -1.62
C PRO A 72 10.64 -9.17 -2.01
N ASP A 73 10.67 -8.83 -3.29
CA ASP A 73 11.33 -7.62 -3.77
C ASP A 73 10.40 -6.40 -3.81
N THR A 74 9.11 -6.60 -3.55
CA THR A 74 8.15 -5.50 -3.49
C THR A 74 8.29 -4.76 -2.16
N VAL A 75 8.53 -3.46 -2.23
CA VAL A 75 8.62 -2.61 -1.04
C VAL A 75 7.21 -2.22 -0.61
N VAL A 76 6.90 -2.38 0.68
CA VAL A 76 5.61 -1.99 1.25
C VAL A 76 5.81 -0.82 2.19
N ILE A 77 5.05 0.25 1.97
CA ILE A 77 5.02 1.43 2.84
C ILE A 77 3.58 1.64 3.27
N PHE A 78 3.36 1.72 4.59
CA PHE A 78 2.03 1.96 5.13
C PHE A 78 1.66 3.44 5.10
N LEU A 79 0.40 3.70 4.75
CA LEU A 79 -0.24 5.01 4.95
C LEU A 79 -1.02 4.93 6.26
N THR A 80 -0.77 5.85 7.18
CA THR A 80 -1.41 5.84 8.49
C THR A 80 -1.93 7.21 8.88
N ALA A 81 -3.08 7.22 9.55
CA ALA A 81 -3.67 8.45 10.08
C ALA A 81 -3.02 8.89 11.39
N ASN A 82 -2.27 8.01 12.05
CA ASN A 82 -1.62 8.35 13.30
C ASN A 82 -0.23 7.72 13.37
N ASN A 83 0.60 8.28 14.26
CA ASN A 83 2.01 7.96 14.42
C ASN A 83 2.29 7.13 15.67
N GLN A 84 1.37 6.27 16.08
CA GLN A 84 1.56 5.47 17.27
C GLN A 84 2.66 4.43 17.06
N GLU A 85 3.59 4.37 18.00
CA GLU A 85 4.73 3.47 17.94
C GLU A 85 4.33 2.01 17.83
N SER A 86 3.27 1.61 18.54
CA SER A 86 2.77 0.23 18.49
C SER A 86 2.32 -0.17 17.09
N ASP A 87 1.70 0.73 16.34
CA ASP A 87 1.26 0.47 14.97
C ASP A 87 2.45 0.35 14.03
N GLN A 88 3.49 1.17 14.23
CA GLN A 88 4.71 1.11 13.45
C GLN A 88 5.41 -0.24 13.65
N ILE A 89 5.50 -0.71 14.88
CA ILE A 89 6.10 -2.01 15.19
C ILE A 89 5.35 -3.14 14.47
N ARG A 90 4.01 -3.13 14.51
CA ARG A 90 3.20 -4.13 13.81
C ARG A 90 3.47 -4.16 12.31
N GLY A 91 3.61 -2.97 11.70
CA GLY A 91 3.90 -2.86 10.29
C GLY A 91 5.27 -3.44 9.92
N TYR A 92 6.29 -3.13 10.68
CA TYR A 92 7.63 -3.66 10.46
C TYR A 92 7.66 -5.19 10.65
N GLU A 93 6.96 -5.72 11.62
CA GLU A 93 6.82 -7.16 11.82
C GLU A 93 6.13 -7.84 10.63
N ALA A 94 5.20 -7.13 9.97
CA ALA A 94 4.52 -7.63 8.78
C ALA A 94 5.38 -7.55 7.50
N GLY A 95 6.54 -6.87 7.57
CA GLY A 95 7.49 -6.78 6.47
C GLY A 95 7.54 -5.43 5.77
N ALA A 96 6.88 -4.41 6.31
CA ALA A 96 6.95 -3.05 5.75
C ALA A 96 8.32 -2.43 6.03
N VAL A 97 8.75 -1.53 5.14
CA VAL A 97 10.02 -0.82 5.31
C VAL A 97 9.84 0.56 5.90
N ASP A 98 8.65 1.14 5.83
CA ASP A 98 8.43 2.51 6.30
C ASP A 98 6.94 2.80 6.52
N TYR A 99 6.68 3.98 7.06
CA TYR A 99 5.36 4.56 7.29
C TYR A 99 5.32 5.98 6.76
N ILE A 100 4.17 6.35 6.20
CA ILE A 100 3.90 7.74 5.83
C ILE A 100 2.61 8.14 6.52
N THR A 101 2.65 9.23 7.28
CA THR A 101 1.46 9.77 7.92
C THR A 101 0.60 10.49 6.87
N LYS A 102 -0.70 10.21 6.88
CA LYS A 102 -1.65 10.87 5.98
C LYS A 102 -1.75 12.36 6.30
N PRO A 103 -1.96 13.19 5.27
CA PRO A 103 -2.18 14.62 5.47
C PRO A 103 -3.51 14.92 6.18
#